data_5adb125a9e3c86a7d218adcca93c33ea
#
_entry.id   5adb125a9e3c86a7d218adcca93c33ea
#
_cell.length_a   1.000
_cell.length_b   1.000
_cell.length_c   1.000
_cell.angle_alpha   90.00
_cell.angle_beta   90.00
_cell.angle_gamma   90.00
#
_symmetry.space_group_name_H-M   'P 1'
#
loop_
_entity.id
_entity.type
_entity.pdbx_description
1 polymer ?
#
loop_
_entity_poly.entity_id
_entity_poly.type
_entity_poly.pdbx_seq_one_letter_code
_entity_poly.pdbx_strand_id
1 'polypeptide(L)'
;IEGWMPWSIQKDDPRAQALKRSYDEASKRLEARGASKEKALIAYQKELAEYNAKIDRGETMKNQFRPLAPPIITKPPNLGHQYPAHIFNAMIVPIRPYAIRGMIWYQGERNAKNAPQAEHYAVQLRRMIDHYRSTWHGESWGAVSDGFPVYFTQLPGWNPPQGKPVEGPESPWAVSRES
;
A
#
# COMPACT_ATOMS: atom_id res chain seq x y z
N ILE A 1 -1.83 -4.23 -4.98
CA ILE A 1 -2.12 -3.81 -6.38
C ILE A 1 -3.36 -2.91 -6.46
N GLU A 2 -4.33 -3.08 -5.59
CA GLU A 2 -5.63 -2.39 -5.65
C GLU A 2 -5.51 -0.86 -5.68
N GLY A 3 -4.53 -0.30 -4.99
CA GLY A 3 -4.24 1.14 -5.02
C GLY A 3 -3.78 1.66 -6.40
N TRP A 4 -3.18 0.80 -7.20
CA TRP A 4 -2.64 1.11 -8.53
C TRP A 4 -3.65 0.96 -9.66
N MET A 5 -4.80 0.34 -9.40
CA MET A 5 -5.84 0.09 -10.38
C MET A 5 -6.95 1.15 -10.27
N PRO A 6 -7.51 1.66 -11.37
CA PRO A 6 -8.68 2.52 -11.29
C PRO A 6 -9.88 1.76 -10.72
N TRP A 7 -10.74 2.45 -10.02
CA TRP A 7 -11.92 1.80 -9.43
C TRP A 7 -12.84 1.16 -10.48
N SER A 8 -12.91 1.72 -11.67
CA SER A 8 -13.77 1.24 -12.77
C SER A 8 -13.53 -0.22 -13.16
N ILE A 9 -12.28 -0.71 -13.08
CA ILE A 9 -11.94 -2.09 -13.48
C ILE A 9 -11.90 -3.08 -12.31
N GLN A 10 -12.08 -2.60 -11.07
CA GLN A 10 -12.08 -3.46 -9.87
C GLN A 10 -13.36 -3.36 -9.02
N LYS A 11 -14.30 -2.50 -9.41
CA LYS A 11 -15.55 -2.25 -8.66
C LYS A 11 -16.41 -3.50 -8.44
N ASP A 12 -16.37 -4.43 -9.37
CA ASP A 12 -17.14 -5.67 -9.33
C ASP A 12 -16.36 -6.85 -8.70
N ASP A 13 -15.12 -6.60 -8.26
CA ASP A 13 -14.32 -7.58 -7.54
C ASP A 13 -14.71 -7.60 -6.05
N PRO A 14 -15.21 -8.73 -5.52
CA PRO A 14 -15.62 -8.84 -4.12
C PRO A 14 -14.51 -8.55 -3.13
N ARG A 15 -13.24 -8.86 -3.48
CA ARG A 15 -12.08 -8.61 -2.62
C ARG A 15 -11.74 -7.12 -2.57
N ALA A 16 -11.77 -6.44 -3.72
CA ALA A 16 -11.58 -4.99 -3.78
C ALA A 16 -12.69 -4.25 -3.03
N GLN A 17 -13.93 -4.70 -3.16
CA GLN A 17 -15.06 -4.16 -2.40
C GLN A 17 -14.91 -4.37 -0.90
N ALA A 18 -14.51 -5.57 -0.46
CA ALA A 18 -14.28 -5.87 0.95
C ALA A 18 -13.14 -5.03 1.52
N LEU A 19 -12.05 -4.88 0.78
CA LEU A 19 -10.92 -4.03 1.14
C LEU A 19 -11.38 -2.57 1.29
N LYS A 20 -12.09 -2.03 0.32
CA LYS A 20 -12.64 -0.67 0.36
C LYS A 20 -13.53 -0.46 1.58
N ARG A 21 -14.49 -1.37 1.85
CA ARG A 21 -15.36 -1.30 3.03
C ARG A 21 -14.56 -1.30 4.33
N SER A 22 -13.54 -2.14 4.45
CA SER A 22 -12.70 -2.20 5.66
C SER A 22 -12.00 -0.87 5.96
N TYR A 23 -11.51 -0.18 4.94
CA TYR A 23 -10.90 1.14 5.09
C TYR A 23 -11.93 2.22 5.42
N ASP A 24 -13.09 2.20 4.77
CA ASP A 24 -14.17 3.17 5.02
C ASP A 24 -14.68 3.05 6.47
N GLU A 25 -14.88 1.83 6.96
CA GLU A 25 -15.26 1.56 8.33
C GLU A 25 -14.19 1.97 9.35
N ALA A 26 -12.92 1.69 9.05
CA ALA A 26 -11.82 2.11 9.90
C ALA A 26 -11.72 3.63 9.97
N SER A 27 -12.00 4.33 8.87
CA SER A 27 -12.03 5.80 8.82
C SER A 27 -13.16 6.36 9.66
N LYS A 28 -14.37 5.81 9.55
CA LYS A 28 -15.53 6.20 10.39
C LYS A 28 -15.25 5.99 11.88
N ARG A 29 -14.61 4.87 12.25
CA ARG A 29 -14.20 4.63 13.64
C ARG A 29 -13.17 5.63 14.13
N LEU A 30 -12.25 6.04 13.28
CA LEU A 30 -11.25 7.05 13.61
C LEU A 30 -11.89 8.44 13.79
N GLU A 31 -12.81 8.83 12.91
CA GLU A 31 -13.56 10.08 13.03
C GLU A 31 -14.36 10.13 14.33
N ALA A 32 -15.04 9.03 14.68
CA ALA A 32 -15.77 8.92 15.93
C ALA A 32 -14.87 9.01 17.20
N ARG A 33 -13.57 8.72 17.07
CA ARG A 33 -12.55 8.85 18.12
C ARG A 33 -11.85 10.22 18.14
N GLY A 34 -12.26 11.18 17.33
CA GLY A 34 -11.57 12.46 17.15
C GLY A 34 -11.28 13.22 18.43
N ALA A 35 -12.23 13.25 19.38
CA ALA A 35 -12.05 13.88 20.69
C ALA A 35 -11.02 13.18 21.59
N SER A 36 -10.80 11.88 21.41
CA SER A 36 -9.80 11.09 22.13
C SER A 36 -8.37 11.38 21.66
N LYS A 37 -8.22 11.75 20.40
CA LYS A 37 -6.94 12.02 19.76
C LYS A 37 -6.30 13.32 20.23
N GLU A 38 -7.09 14.36 20.38
CA GLU A 38 -6.62 15.64 20.88
C GLU A 38 -6.13 15.52 22.32
N LYS A 39 -6.88 14.80 23.17
CA LYS A 39 -6.47 14.49 24.53
C LYS A 39 -5.15 13.71 24.59
N ALA A 40 -4.99 12.69 23.73
CA ALA A 40 -3.77 11.90 23.66
C ALA A 40 -2.56 12.74 23.21
N LEU A 41 -2.76 13.67 22.30
CA LEU A 41 -1.70 14.58 21.84
C LEU A 41 -1.28 15.55 22.94
N ILE A 42 -2.23 16.13 23.67
CA ILE A 42 -1.98 17.03 24.80
C ILE A 42 -1.21 16.29 25.91
N ALA A 43 -1.63 15.07 26.26
CA ALA A 43 -0.95 14.22 27.23
C ALA A 43 0.49 13.92 26.81
N TYR A 44 0.69 13.53 25.57
CA TYR A 44 2.02 13.29 25.01
C TYR A 44 2.91 14.53 25.05
N GLN A 45 2.40 15.70 24.67
CA GLN A 45 3.15 16.96 24.71
C GLN A 45 3.60 17.30 26.13
N LYS A 46 2.72 17.07 27.11
CA LYS A 46 3.04 17.25 28.53
C LYS A 46 4.16 16.30 28.97
N GLU A 47 4.02 15.01 28.71
CA GLU A 47 5.02 13.99 29.06
C GLU A 47 6.38 14.26 28.38
N LEU A 48 6.36 14.70 27.13
CA LEU A 48 7.56 15.04 26.37
C LEU A 48 8.27 16.28 26.97
N ALA A 49 7.51 17.29 27.37
CA ALA A 49 8.05 18.47 28.03
C ALA A 49 8.69 18.14 29.40
N GLU A 50 8.03 17.27 30.17
CA GLU A 50 8.58 16.80 31.47
C GLU A 50 9.86 15.97 31.25
N TYR A 51 9.89 15.12 30.25
CA TYR A 51 11.06 14.33 29.87
C TYR A 51 12.25 15.23 29.48
N ASN A 52 12.01 16.20 28.60
CA ASN A 52 13.05 17.15 28.18
C ASN A 52 13.56 17.99 29.35
N ALA A 53 12.68 18.47 30.21
CA ALA A 53 13.07 19.22 31.39
C ALA A 53 13.95 18.42 32.35
N LYS A 54 13.79 17.12 32.47
CA LYS A 54 14.68 16.24 33.24
C LYS A 54 16.06 16.13 32.60
N ILE A 55 16.13 16.01 31.27
CA ILE A 55 17.39 16.00 30.52
C ILE A 55 18.14 17.33 30.75
N ASP A 56 17.45 18.45 30.61
CA ASP A 56 18.04 19.78 30.77
C ASP A 56 18.61 20.03 32.21
N ARG A 57 18.02 19.38 33.21
CA ARG A 57 18.54 19.39 34.61
C ARG A 57 19.67 18.38 34.85
N GLY A 58 20.07 17.61 33.82
CA GLY A 58 21.13 16.60 33.94
C GLY A 58 20.73 15.36 34.77
N GLU A 59 19.42 15.08 34.91
CA GLU A 59 18.96 13.90 35.65
C GLU A 59 19.34 12.62 34.92
N THR A 60 19.80 11.62 35.67
CA THR A 60 20.14 10.31 35.09
C THR A 60 18.88 9.57 34.66
N MET A 61 18.71 9.39 33.38
CA MET A 61 17.52 8.77 32.74
C MET A 61 17.60 7.23 32.73
N LYS A 62 18.19 6.59 33.77
CA LYS A 62 18.21 5.11 33.86
C LYS A 62 16.78 4.59 33.85
N ASN A 63 16.49 3.75 32.84
CA ASN A 63 15.17 3.12 32.61
C ASN A 63 14.01 4.09 32.25
N GLN A 64 14.28 5.33 31.88
CA GLN A 64 13.25 6.22 31.32
C GLN A 64 13.41 6.29 29.80
N PHE A 65 12.40 5.86 29.08
CA PHE A 65 12.36 5.98 27.63
C PHE A 65 11.71 7.30 27.24
N ARG A 66 12.19 7.90 26.15
CA ARG A 66 11.52 9.04 25.56
C ARG A 66 10.05 8.66 25.27
N PRO A 67 9.07 9.50 25.69
CA PRO A 67 7.68 9.24 25.36
C PRO A 67 7.50 9.01 23.85
N LEU A 68 6.81 7.94 23.50
CA LEU A 68 6.46 7.68 22.11
C LEU A 68 5.28 8.57 21.74
N ALA A 69 5.42 9.29 20.64
CA ALA A 69 4.29 10.02 20.08
C ALA A 69 3.11 9.05 19.90
N PRO A 70 1.91 9.43 20.35
CA PRO A 70 0.74 8.64 19.99
C PRO A 70 0.73 8.49 18.47
N PRO A 71 0.40 7.31 17.94
CA PRO A 71 0.40 7.09 16.51
C PRO A 71 -0.48 8.18 15.90
N ILE A 72 0.19 9.17 15.29
CA ILE A 72 -0.49 10.23 14.57
C ILE A 72 -1.04 9.57 13.31
N ILE A 73 -2.19 8.91 13.44
CA ILE A 73 -2.99 8.58 12.28
C ILE A 73 -3.58 9.93 11.82
N THR A 74 -2.69 10.76 11.27
CA THR A 74 -3.03 12.07 10.72
C THR A 74 -3.86 11.92 9.47
N LYS A 75 -3.85 10.72 8.88
CA LYS A 75 -4.53 10.43 7.62
C LYS A 75 -5.54 9.31 7.84
N PRO A 76 -6.83 9.56 7.61
CA PRO A 76 -7.82 8.50 7.64
C PRO A 76 -7.42 7.32 6.76
N PRO A 77 -7.67 6.07 7.17
CA PRO A 77 -7.28 4.89 6.39
C PRO A 77 -7.76 4.90 4.94
N ASN A 78 -8.96 5.44 4.66
CA ASN A 78 -9.48 5.62 3.31
C ASN A 78 -8.74 6.67 2.47
N LEU A 79 -7.82 7.44 3.05
CA LEU A 79 -6.90 8.33 2.33
C LEU A 79 -5.50 7.73 2.22
N GLY A 80 -5.29 6.50 2.66
CA GLY A 80 -4.02 5.78 2.58
C GLY A 80 -3.70 5.33 1.14
N HIS A 81 -2.41 5.14 0.85
CA HIS A 81 -1.95 4.64 -0.46
C HIS A 81 -2.48 3.23 -0.81
N GLN A 82 -2.94 2.48 0.17
CA GLN A 82 -3.48 1.14 -0.01
C GLN A 82 -4.99 1.12 -0.29
N TYR A 83 -5.65 2.26 -0.16
CA TYR A 83 -7.04 2.38 -0.54
C TYR A 83 -7.19 2.19 -2.06
N PRO A 84 -8.17 1.42 -2.52
CA PRO A 84 -8.37 1.17 -3.94
C PRO A 84 -8.38 2.45 -4.77
N ALA A 85 -7.64 2.44 -5.88
CA ALA A 85 -7.45 3.51 -6.84
C ALA A 85 -6.70 4.77 -6.36
N HIS A 86 -6.24 4.87 -5.10
CA HIS A 86 -5.61 6.11 -4.63
C HIS A 86 -4.28 6.42 -5.30
N ILE A 87 -3.40 5.42 -5.45
CA ILE A 87 -2.13 5.61 -6.16
C ILE A 87 -2.39 5.88 -7.63
N PHE A 88 -3.34 5.14 -8.23
CA PHE A 88 -3.74 5.38 -9.62
C PHE A 88 -4.16 6.82 -9.84
N ASN A 89 -5.09 7.32 -9.03
CA ASN A 89 -5.61 8.68 -9.19
C ASN A 89 -4.55 9.76 -8.92
N ALA A 90 -3.68 9.54 -7.92
CA ALA A 90 -2.72 10.55 -7.50
C ALA A 90 -1.41 10.55 -8.31
N MET A 91 -0.99 9.40 -8.83
CA MET A 91 0.32 9.26 -9.46
C MET A 91 0.26 8.84 -10.93
N ILE A 92 -0.71 8.01 -11.32
CA ILE A 92 -0.80 7.50 -12.69
C ILE A 92 -1.60 8.46 -13.57
N VAL A 93 -2.76 8.91 -13.12
CA VAL A 93 -3.61 9.82 -13.90
C VAL A 93 -2.86 11.09 -14.34
N PRO A 94 -2.08 11.77 -13.47
CA PRO A 94 -1.37 12.99 -13.87
C PRO A 94 -0.31 12.81 -14.95
N ILE A 95 0.25 11.59 -15.08
CA ILE A 95 1.35 11.33 -16.02
C ILE A 95 0.88 10.62 -17.30
N ARG A 96 -0.36 10.17 -17.38
CA ARG A 96 -0.89 9.41 -18.54
C ARG A 96 -0.76 10.10 -19.90
N PRO A 97 -0.87 11.44 -20.03
CA PRO A 97 -0.69 12.06 -21.35
C PRO A 97 0.74 11.97 -21.89
N TYR A 98 1.73 11.73 -21.01
CA TYR A 98 3.14 11.68 -21.45
C TYR A 98 3.44 10.38 -22.20
N ALA A 99 4.21 10.50 -23.28
CA ALA A 99 4.65 9.34 -24.03
C ALA A 99 5.62 8.48 -23.22
N ILE A 100 5.32 7.20 -23.08
CA ILE A 100 6.16 6.19 -22.44
C ILE A 100 6.54 5.10 -23.44
N ARG A 101 7.68 4.45 -23.23
CA ARG A 101 8.14 3.32 -24.05
C ARG A 101 7.87 1.98 -23.41
N GLY A 102 7.54 1.95 -22.13
CA GLY A 102 7.30 0.73 -21.38
C GLY A 102 7.13 1.02 -19.91
N MET A 103 6.90 -0.02 -19.12
CA MET A 103 6.75 0.02 -17.67
C MET A 103 7.62 -1.03 -17.01
N ILE A 104 8.27 -0.66 -15.91
CA ILE A 104 8.95 -1.58 -15.01
C ILE A 104 8.10 -1.70 -13.75
N TRP A 105 7.73 -2.93 -13.42
CA TRP A 105 6.83 -3.22 -12.30
C TRP A 105 7.55 -3.97 -11.18
N TYR A 106 7.55 -3.37 -9.99
CA TYR A 106 8.09 -3.98 -8.78
C TYR A 106 7.12 -3.76 -7.62
N GLN A 107 6.23 -4.70 -7.42
CA GLN A 107 5.21 -4.69 -6.38
C GLN A 107 4.58 -6.09 -6.28
N GLY A 108 4.04 -6.48 -5.14
CA GLY A 108 3.32 -7.74 -4.95
C GLY A 108 3.37 -8.28 -3.53
N GLU A 109 4.25 -7.75 -2.67
CA GLU A 109 4.55 -8.27 -1.33
C GLU A 109 3.28 -8.43 -0.47
N ARG A 110 2.36 -7.47 -0.57
CA ARG A 110 1.10 -7.52 0.19
C ARG A 110 0.06 -8.47 -0.40
N ASN A 111 0.20 -8.79 -1.65
CA ASN A 111 -0.71 -9.68 -2.37
C ASN A 111 -0.25 -11.15 -2.33
N ALA A 112 0.96 -11.43 -1.79
CA ALA A 112 1.55 -12.75 -1.67
C ALA A 112 1.46 -13.33 -0.23
N LYS A 113 0.43 -13.00 0.54
CA LYS A 113 0.26 -13.50 1.92
C LYS A 113 -0.22 -14.95 2.00
N ASN A 114 -0.96 -15.39 1.00
CA ASN A 114 -1.44 -16.75 0.85
C ASN A 114 -1.67 -17.07 -0.63
N ALA A 115 -1.72 -18.34 -0.98
CA ALA A 115 -1.88 -18.78 -2.37
C ALA A 115 -3.10 -18.17 -3.07
N PRO A 116 -4.32 -18.14 -2.49
CA PRO A 116 -5.47 -17.50 -3.15
C PRO A 116 -5.32 -16.01 -3.42
N GLN A 117 -4.50 -15.28 -2.64
CA GLN A 117 -4.21 -13.87 -2.92
C GLN A 117 -3.17 -13.74 -4.04
N ALA A 118 -2.17 -14.62 -4.06
CA ALA A 118 -1.15 -14.64 -5.11
C ALA A 118 -1.76 -14.96 -6.48
N GLU A 119 -2.61 -15.97 -6.57
CA GLU A 119 -3.36 -16.31 -7.78
C GLU A 119 -4.26 -15.15 -8.26
N HIS A 120 -4.98 -14.54 -7.32
CA HIS A 120 -5.83 -13.39 -7.65
C HIS A 120 -5.02 -12.19 -8.12
N TYR A 121 -3.82 -12.01 -7.59
CA TYR A 121 -2.91 -10.95 -8.00
C TYR A 121 -2.55 -11.02 -9.49
N ALA A 122 -2.33 -12.20 -10.03
CA ALA A 122 -2.05 -12.37 -11.46
C ALA A 122 -3.21 -11.86 -12.34
N VAL A 123 -4.44 -12.17 -11.93
CA VAL A 123 -5.64 -11.68 -12.63
C VAL A 123 -5.74 -10.15 -12.56
N GLN A 124 -5.48 -9.58 -11.38
CA GLN A 124 -5.51 -8.13 -11.19
C GLN A 124 -4.40 -7.43 -11.98
N LEU A 125 -3.19 -7.99 -11.96
CA LEU A 125 -2.04 -7.44 -12.68
C LEU A 125 -2.29 -7.41 -14.18
N ARG A 126 -2.83 -8.49 -14.75
CA ARG A 126 -3.22 -8.53 -16.16
C ARG A 126 -4.25 -7.46 -16.49
N ARG A 127 -5.32 -7.35 -15.71
CA ARG A 127 -6.36 -6.32 -15.90
C ARG A 127 -5.80 -4.91 -15.83
N MET A 128 -4.86 -4.67 -14.91
CA MET A 128 -4.19 -3.38 -14.77
C MET A 128 -3.36 -3.06 -16.01
N ILE A 129 -2.56 -4.00 -16.50
CA ILE A 129 -1.71 -3.82 -17.67
C ILE A 129 -2.56 -3.54 -18.92
N ASP A 130 -3.61 -4.32 -19.14
CA ASP A 130 -4.51 -4.14 -20.28
C ASP A 130 -5.19 -2.76 -20.23
N HIS A 131 -5.65 -2.35 -19.04
CA HIS A 131 -6.21 -1.02 -18.85
C HIS A 131 -5.18 0.09 -19.11
N TYR A 132 -3.96 -0.04 -18.60
CA TYR A 132 -2.91 0.94 -18.81
C TYR A 132 -2.55 1.06 -20.29
N ARG A 133 -2.39 -0.05 -20.98
CA ARG A 133 -2.09 -0.08 -22.42
C ARG A 133 -3.16 0.63 -23.23
N SER A 134 -4.42 0.24 -23.04
CA SER A 134 -5.54 0.83 -23.79
C SER A 134 -5.71 2.32 -23.48
N THR A 135 -5.60 2.71 -22.23
CA THR A 135 -5.80 4.10 -21.81
C THR A 135 -4.66 5.00 -22.27
N TRP A 136 -3.41 4.56 -22.10
CA TRP A 136 -2.25 5.35 -22.55
C TRP A 136 -2.22 5.52 -24.06
N HIS A 137 -2.53 4.45 -24.79
CA HIS A 137 -2.66 4.53 -26.25
C HIS A 137 -3.70 5.56 -26.67
N GLY A 138 -4.91 5.48 -26.11
CA GLY A 138 -5.99 6.42 -26.43
C GLY A 138 -5.68 7.87 -26.05
N GLU A 139 -5.18 8.11 -24.85
CA GLU A 139 -4.92 9.46 -24.34
C GLU A 139 -3.65 10.10 -24.94
N SER A 140 -2.71 9.33 -25.44
CA SER A 140 -1.53 9.80 -26.15
C SER A 140 -1.76 10.00 -27.67
N TRP A 141 -3.00 9.85 -28.12
CA TRP A 141 -3.34 9.92 -29.56
C TRP A 141 -2.57 8.90 -30.41
N GLY A 142 -2.31 7.75 -29.84
CA GLY A 142 -1.54 6.68 -30.49
C GLY A 142 0.00 6.86 -30.44
N ALA A 143 0.51 7.89 -29.80
CA ALA A 143 1.96 8.06 -29.64
C ALA A 143 2.59 6.96 -28.78
N VAL A 144 1.83 6.38 -27.85
CA VAL A 144 2.22 5.20 -27.06
C VAL A 144 1.57 3.95 -27.67
N SER A 145 2.39 2.91 -27.91
CA SER A 145 1.89 1.62 -28.41
C SER A 145 0.90 1.01 -27.43
N ASP A 146 -0.20 0.43 -27.93
CA ASP A 146 -1.15 -0.36 -27.16
C ASP A 146 -0.54 -1.68 -26.62
N GLY A 147 0.61 -2.08 -27.15
CA GLY A 147 1.41 -3.24 -26.74
C GLY A 147 2.73 -2.87 -26.07
N PHE A 148 2.87 -1.71 -25.43
CA PHE A 148 4.13 -1.34 -24.81
C PHE A 148 4.62 -2.42 -23.82
N PRO A 149 5.94 -2.67 -23.75
CA PRO A 149 6.50 -3.72 -22.90
C PRO A 149 6.32 -3.42 -21.42
N VAL A 150 6.06 -4.47 -20.66
CA VAL A 150 6.03 -4.44 -19.19
C VAL A 150 7.06 -5.44 -18.67
N TYR A 151 8.01 -4.95 -17.90
CA TYR A 151 9.05 -5.76 -17.26
C TYR A 151 8.77 -5.89 -15.79
N PHE A 152 8.97 -7.07 -15.26
CA PHE A 152 8.73 -7.38 -13.85
C PHE A 152 10.05 -7.58 -13.11
N THR A 153 10.14 -6.99 -11.93
CA THR A 153 11.17 -7.35 -10.97
C THR A 153 10.60 -8.45 -10.08
N GLN A 154 11.27 -9.61 -10.06
CA GLN A 154 10.91 -10.70 -9.17
C GLN A 154 11.06 -10.24 -7.71
N LEU A 155 10.05 -10.55 -6.90
CA LEU A 155 10.10 -10.26 -5.47
C LEU A 155 11.24 -11.05 -4.79
N PRO A 156 12.08 -10.41 -3.96
CA PRO A 156 13.14 -11.08 -3.24
C PRO A 156 12.58 -12.00 -2.16
N GLY A 157 13.35 -13.01 -1.76
CA GLY A 157 13.04 -13.80 -0.57
C GLY A 157 13.15 -12.93 0.68
N TRP A 158 12.06 -12.82 1.42
CA TRP A 158 12.00 -11.99 2.63
C TRP A 158 12.15 -12.79 3.92
N ASN A 159 11.80 -14.07 3.88
CA ASN A 159 11.89 -14.95 5.03
C ASN A 159 13.32 -15.47 5.26
N PRO A 160 13.69 -15.80 6.50
CA PRO A 160 14.95 -16.50 6.77
C PRO A 160 15.08 -17.76 5.89
N PRO A 161 16.31 -18.17 5.54
CA PRO A 161 16.54 -19.40 4.81
C PRO A 161 15.86 -20.57 5.52
N GLN A 162 15.09 -21.34 4.77
CA GLN A 162 14.45 -22.54 5.29
C GLN A 162 15.40 -23.72 5.14
N GLY A 163 15.49 -24.57 6.17
CA GLY A 163 16.37 -25.76 6.16
C GLY A 163 15.94 -26.85 5.17
N LYS A 164 14.71 -26.75 4.63
CA LYS A 164 14.19 -27.61 3.56
C LYS A 164 13.47 -26.78 2.54
N PRO A 165 13.56 -27.10 1.24
CA PRO A 165 12.74 -26.44 0.21
C PRO A 165 11.27 -26.59 0.53
N VAL A 166 10.50 -25.49 0.37
CA VAL A 166 9.04 -25.54 0.41
C VAL A 166 8.56 -25.69 -1.03
N GLU A 167 7.78 -26.72 -1.28
CA GLU A 167 7.24 -26.97 -2.61
C GLU A 167 6.21 -25.89 -3.02
N GLY A 168 6.09 -25.65 -4.34
CA GLY A 168 5.38 -24.54 -4.96
C GLY A 168 4.04 -24.13 -4.33
N PRO A 169 3.05 -25.07 -4.19
CA PRO A 169 1.72 -24.72 -3.69
C PRO A 169 1.68 -24.22 -2.23
N GLU A 170 2.69 -24.59 -1.44
CA GLU A 170 2.79 -24.25 -0.01
C GLU A 170 3.41 -22.87 0.21
N SER A 171 4.06 -22.30 -0.81
CA SER A 171 4.68 -20.98 -0.74
C SER A 171 3.88 -19.96 -1.52
N PRO A 172 3.19 -19.02 -0.86
CA PRO A 172 2.49 -17.92 -1.56
C PRO A 172 3.41 -17.09 -2.46
N TRP A 173 4.69 -17.02 -2.15
CA TRP A 173 5.70 -16.34 -2.94
C TRP A 173 6.07 -17.09 -4.22
N ALA A 174 6.11 -18.44 -4.16
CA ALA A 174 6.29 -19.26 -5.34
C ALA A 174 5.08 -19.10 -6.28
N VAL A 175 3.87 -19.23 -5.76
CA VAL A 175 2.63 -19.01 -6.51
C VAL A 175 2.61 -17.64 -7.17
N SER A 176 3.01 -16.58 -6.44
CA SER A 176 3.08 -15.22 -7.00
C SER A 176 4.14 -15.04 -8.09
N ARG A 177 5.14 -15.90 -8.16
CA ARG A 177 6.18 -15.86 -9.21
C ARG A 177 5.80 -16.66 -10.45
N GLU A 178 4.98 -17.67 -10.29
CA GLU A 178 4.58 -18.58 -11.37
C GLU A 178 3.25 -18.17 -12.03
N SER A 179 2.47 -17.31 -11.39
CA SER A 179 1.19 -16.79 -11.87
C SER A 179 1.34 -15.49 -12.67
#